data_64ad7d2affd078159389279cb4e21d25
#
_entry.id   64ad7d2affd078159389279cb4e21d25
#
_cell.length_a   1.000
_cell.length_b   1.000
_cell.length_c   1.000
_cell.angle_alpha   90.00
_cell.angle_beta   90.00
_cell.angle_gamma   90.00
#
_symmetry.space_group_name_H-M   'P 1'
#
loop_
_entity.id
_entity.type
_entity.pdbx_description
1 polymer ?
#
loop_
_entity_poly.entity_id
_entity_poly.type
_entity_poly.pdbx_seq_one_letter_code
_entity_poly.pdbx_strand_id
1 'polypeptide(L)'
;KRIIEPQVADLVREFMISVTQKGGTARRASIEGYQVAGKTGTSQVYDPKLGRYSKTQYVASFGGFTPAKDPRVSILVLIRNPRKSLYGGVVAAPVFREIARKTMLIQKVFPEPSQPNDQESIRISRND
;
A
#
# COMPACT_ATOMS: atom_id res chain seq x y z
N LYS A 1 19.60 16.32 1.29
CA LYS A 1 19.01 17.39 0.46
C LYS A 1 17.50 17.25 0.47
N ARG A 2 16.76 18.32 0.84
CA ARG A 2 15.29 18.33 0.76
C ARG A 2 14.86 18.29 -0.71
N ILE A 3 13.85 17.47 -1.02
CA ILE A 3 13.32 17.28 -2.38
C ILE A 3 11.98 18.03 -2.54
N ILE A 4 11.12 17.98 -1.51
CA ILE A 4 9.81 18.62 -1.50
C ILE A 4 9.59 19.34 -0.16
N GLU A 5 8.68 20.31 -0.13
CA GLU A 5 8.29 21.01 1.10
C GLU A 5 7.57 20.07 2.07
N PRO A 6 7.74 20.25 3.41
CA PRO A 6 7.13 19.37 4.42
C PRO A 6 5.62 19.26 4.28
N GLN A 7 4.94 20.38 4.05
CA GLN A 7 3.48 20.43 3.89
C GLN A 7 3.00 19.61 2.70
N VAL A 8 3.75 19.61 1.59
CA VAL A 8 3.45 18.79 0.41
C VAL A 8 3.69 17.31 0.73
N ALA A 9 4.78 16.97 1.45
CA ALA A 9 5.05 15.61 1.87
C ALA A 9 3.95 15.06 2.78
N ASP A 10 3.47 15.87 3.72
CA ASP A 10 2.38 15.50 4.63
C ASP A 10 1.09 15.24 3.86
N LEU A 11 0.73 16.13 2.93
CA LEU A 11 -0.47 15.96 2.10
C LEU A 11 -0.39 14.69 1.23
N VAL A 12 0.75 14.45 0.59
CA VAL A 12 0.97 13.21 -0.21
C VAL A 12 0.86 11.98 0.68
N ARG A 13 1.42 12.01 1.90
CA ARG A 13 1.31 10.90 2.86
C ARG A 13 -0.15 10.59 3.19
N GLU A 14 -0.99 11.60 3.45
CA GLU A 14 -2.42 11.42 3.71
C GLU A 14 -3.13 10.74 2.53
N PHE A 15 -2.86 11.18 1.29
CA PHE A 15 -3.38 10.50 0.11
C PHE A 15 -2.89 9.05 0.00
N MET A 16 -1.63 8.77 0.33
CA MET A 16 -1.09 7.41 0.31
C MET A 16 -1.69 6.52 1.40
N ILE A 17 -2.05 7.09 2.56
CA ILE A 17 -2.77 6.38 3.62
C ILE A 17 -4.16 5.95 3.14
N SER A 18 -4.91 6.84 2.49
CA SER A 18 -6.26 6.55 2.00
C SER A 18 -6.31 5.37 1.01
N VAL A 19 -5.21 5.12 0.28
CA VAL A 19 -5.08 4.00 -0.66
C VAL A 19 -5.22 2.64 0.03
N THR A 20 -4.81 2.53 1.30
CA THR A 20 -4.83 1.27 2.07
C THR A 20 -6.06 1.14 2.99
N GLN A 21 -6.88 2.18 3.10
CA GLN A 21 -8.10 2.20 3.89
C GLN A 21 -9.31 1.60 3.16
N LYS A 22 -10.46 1.57 3.83
CA LYS A 22 -11.75 1.15 3.24
C LYS A 22 -12.09 2.04 2.03
N GLY A 23 -12.36 1.41 0.89
CA GLY A 23 -12.59 2.12 -0.38
C GLY A 23 -11.33 2.41 -1.19
N GLY A 24 -10.13 2.29 -0.62
CA GLY A 24 -8.87 2.46 -1.32
C GLY A 24 -8.50 1.29 -2.23
N THR A 25 -7.60 1.54 -3.20
CA THR A 25 -7.20 0.57 -4.23
C THR A 25 -6.29 -0.55 -3.71
N ALA A 26 -5.77 -0.45 -2.48
CA ALA A 26 -4.87 -1.44 -1.87
C ALA A 26 -5.22 -1.78 -0.41
N ARG A 27 -6.49 -1.94 -0.07
CA ARG A 27 -6.92 -2.36 1.27
C ARG A 27 -6.20 -3.64 1.76
N ARG A 28 -5.77 -4.51 0.84
CA ARG A 28 -5.02 -5.72 1.16
C ARG A 28 -3.60 -5.48 1.70
N ALA A 29 -3.09 -4.24 1.61
CA ALA A 29 -1.82 -3.82 2.21
C ALA A 29 -1.97 -3.40 3.68
N SER A 30 -3.19 -3.19 4.19
CA SER A 30 -3.41 -2.75 5.57
C SER A 30 -2.89 -3.77 6.58
N ILE A 31 -2.30 -3.27 7.65
CA ILE A 31 -1.74 -4.06 8.75
C ILE A 31 -2.41 -3.58 10.03
N GLU A 32 -3.00 -4.51 10.77
CA GLU A 32 -3.64 -4.20 12.05
C GLU A 32 -2.64 -3.58 13.03
N GLY A 33 -3.02 -2.48 13.66
CA GLY A 33 -2.18 -1.73 14.59
C GLY A 33 -1.09 -0.87 13.95
N TYR A 34 -1.03 -0.79 12.60
CA TYR A 34 -0.06 0.07 11.91
C TYR A 34 -0.72 0.82 10.76
N GLN A 35 -0.50 2.13 10.72
CA GLN A 35 -0.93 2.91 9.57
C GLN A 35 0.04 2.70 8.40
N VAL A 36 -0.49 2.30 7.24
CA VAL A 36 0.29 2.05 6.02
C VAL A 36 0.00 3.14 5.01
N ALA A 37 1.04 3.73 4.45
CA ALA A 37 0.98 4.63 3.30
C ALA A 37 1.53 3.93 2.06
N GLY A 38 0.84 4.00 0.91
CA GLY A 38 1.33 3.33 -0.29
C GLY A 38 0.58 3.69 -1.57
N LYS A 39 1.04 3.13 -2.69
CA LYS A 39 0.46 3.33 -4.02
C LYS A 39 0.56 2.06 -4.84
N THR A 40 -0.52 1.75 -5.52
CA THR A 40 -0.56 0.68 -6.54
C THR A 40 -0.02 1.15 -7.87
N GLY A 41 0.51 0.23 -8.65
CA GLY A 41 0.85 0.45 -10.03
C GLY A 41 0.50 -0.77 -10.90
N THR A 42 0.17 -0.50 -12.15
CA THR A 42 -0.03 -1.51 -13.19
C THR A 42 0.51 -0.94 -14.49
N SER A 43 1.57 -1.54 -15.01
CA SER A 43 2.20 -1.10 -16.25
C SER A 43 2.27 -2.24 -17.26
N GLN A 44 2.17 -1.90 -18.53
CA GLN A 44 2.47 -2.83 -19.62
C GLN A 44 3.99 -2.98 -19.78
N VAL A 45 4.42 -4.17 -20.20
CA VAL A 45 5.83 -4.42 -20.53
C VAL A 45 6.12 -3.92 -21.94
N TYR A 46 7.16 -3.12 -22.10
CA TYR A 46 7.63 -2.71 -23.43
C TYR A 46 8.30 -3.88 -24.13
N ASP A 47 7.90 -4.13 -25.39
CA ASP A 47 8.52 -5.16 -26.24
C ASP A 47 9.45 -4.45 -27.27
N PRO A 48 10.77 -4.56 -27.09
CA PRO A 48 11.72 -3.89 -27.99
C PRO A 48 11.72 -4.47 -29.41
N LYS A 49 11.30 -5.73 -29.59
CA LYS A 49 11.21 -6.35 -30.92
C LYS A 49 10.06 -5.82 -31.74
N LEU A 50 8.96 -5.48 -31.06
CA LEU A 50 7.76 -4.93 -31.69
C LEU A 50 7.71 -3.40 -31.65
N GLY A 51 8.65 -2.74 -30.96
CA GLY A 51 8.68 -1.28 -30.79
C GLY A 51 7.47 -0.70 -30.06
N ARG A 52 6.75 -1.51 -29.25
CA ARG A 52 5.51 -1.10 -28.57
C ARG A 52 5.31 -1.80 -27.23
N TYR A 53 4.36 -1.29 -26.43
CA TYR A 53 3.94 -1.96 -25.19
C TYR A 53 3.13 -3.23 -25.49
N SER A 54 3.40 -4.28 -24.73
CA SER A 54 2.68 -5.56 -24.82
C SER A 54 1.22 -5.38 -24.39
N LYS A 55 0.30 -6.01 -25.11
CA LYS A 55 -1.12 -6.07 -24.72
C LYS A 55 -1.44 -7.17 -23.73
N THR A 56 -0.49 -8.08 -23.49
CA THR A 56 -0.71 -9.29 -22.67
C THR A 56 0.25 -9.41 -21.49
N GLN A 57 1.36 -8.66 -21.49
CA GLN A 57 2.35 -8.70 -20.42
C GLN A 57 2.29 -7.44 -19.56
N TYR A 58 2.19 -7.65 -18.24
CA TYR A 58 2.04 -6.56 -17.27
C TYR A 58 3.01 -6.73 -16.11
N VAL A 59 3.30 -5.60 -15.44
CA VAL A 59 3.91 -5.57 -14.12
C VAL A 59 2.91 -4.97 -13.17
N ALA A 60 2.48 -5.76 -12.19
CA ALA A 60 1.68 -5.30 -11.07
C ALA A 60 2.61 -4.87 -9.94
N SER A 61 2.38 -3.72 -9.34
CA SER A 61 3.23 -3.22 -8.26
C SER A 61 2.45 -2.62 -7.10
N PHE A 62 3.08 -2.64 -5.94
CA PHE A 62 2.69 -1.86 -4.77
C PHE A 62 3.95 -1.38 -4.07
N GLY A 63 4.08 -0.07 -3.92
CA GLY A 63 5.12 0.58 -3.13
C GLY A 63 4.51 1.27 -1.92
N GLY A 64 5.14 1.16 -0.76
CA GLY A 64 4.62 1.78 0.44
C GLY A 64 5.61 1.76 1.60
N PHE A 65 5.21 2.38 2.70
CA PHE A 65 5.99 2.44 3.93
C PHE A 65 5.07 2.37 5.16
N THR A 66 5.64 1.95 6.28
CA THR A 66 4.92 1.79 7.54
C THR A 66 5.88 1.88 8.73
N PRO A 67 5.44 2.38 9.92
CA PRO A 67 4.24 3.19 10.17
C PRO A 67 4.24 4.46 9.33
N ALA A 68 3.07 5.00 8.95
CA ALA A 68 3.00 6.13 8.03
C ALA A 68 3.56 7.44 8.60
N LYS A 69 3.45 7.64 9.93
CA LYS A 69 3.93 8.86 10.62
C LYS A 69 5.42 8.83 10.93
N ASP A 70 5.95 7.66 11.35
CA ASP A 70 7.38 7.43 11.63
C ASP A 70 7.87 6.20 10.87
N PRO A 71 8.16 6.32 9.56
CA PRO A 71 8.47 5.18 8.71
C PRO A 71 9.70 4.40 9.18
N ARG A 72 9.52 3.10 9.42
CA ARG A 72 10.57 2.16 9.80
C ARG A 72 11.00 1.29 8.63
N VAL A 73 10.09 1.07 7.69
CA VAL A 73 10.37 0.28 6.50
C VAL A 73 9.65 0.85 5.29
N SER A 74 10.35 0.87 4.16
CA SER A 74 9.80 1.15 2.84
C SER A 74 10.03 -0.07 1.95
N ILE A 75 8.97 -0.55 1.30
CA ILE A 75 8.99 -1.79 0.50
C ILE A 75 8.35 -1.51 -0.85
N LEU A 76 8.99 -2.00 -1.90
CA LEU A 76 8.43 -2.05 -3.25
C LEU A 76 8.29 -3.50 -3.68
N VAL A 77 7.08 -3.91 -4.02
CA VAL A 77 6.77 -5.24 -4.57
C VAL A 77 6.43 -5.11 -6.04
N LEU A 78 7.14 -5.86 -6.88
CA LEU A 78 6.93 -5.96 -8.32
C LEU A 78 6.62 -7.41 -8.69
N ILE A 79 5.51 -7.65 -9.37
CA ILE A 79 5.10 -8.98 -9.85
C ILE A 79 4.94 -8.90 -11.36
N ARG A 80 5.87 -9.54 -12.08
CA ARG A 80 5.84 -9.58 -13.55
C ARG A 80 4.93 -10.71 -14.02
N ASN A 81 4.08 -10.41 -14.98
CA ASN A 81 3.11 -11.33 -15.59
C ASN A 81 2.27 -12.09 -14.55
N PRO A 82 1.56 -11.38 -13.66
CA PRO A 82 0.74 -12.02 -12.66
C PRO A 82 -0.41 -12.81 -13.30
N ARG A 83 -0.62 -14.06 -12.85
CA ARG A 83 -1.65 -14.95 -13.45
C ARG A 83 -3.06 -14.73 -12.91
N LYS A 84 -3.19 -14.29 -11.64
CA LYS A 84 -4.50 -14.16 -10.97
C LYS A 84 -5.20 -12.84 -11.24
N SER A 85 -4.44 -11.76 -11.33
CA SER A 85 -4.94 -10.40 -11.57
C SER A 85 -3.77 -9.50 -11.94
N LEU A 86 -4.00 -8.54 -12.83
CA LEU A 86 -2.99 -7.55 -13.21
C LEU A 86 -2.92 -6.35 -12.25
N TYR A 87 -3.84 -6.23 -11.30
CA TYR A 87 -3.89 -5.10 -10.36
C TYR A 87 -2.95 -5.30 -9.17
N GLY A 88 -2.04 -4.33 -8.95
CA GLY A 88 -1.08 -4.34 -7.83
C GLY A 88 -1.75 -4.44 -6.45
N GLY A 89 -2.91 -3.81 -6.26
CA GLY A 89 -3.69 -3.91 -5.02
C GLY A 89 -4.22 -5.32 -4.73
N VAL A 90 -4.31 -6.20 -5.74
CA VAL A 90 -4.78 -7.57 -5.60
C VAL A 90 -3.63 -8.55 -5.37
N VAL A 91 -2.51 -8.39 -6.09
CA VAL A 91 -1.42 -9.39 -6.08
C VAL A 91 -0.18 -8.90 -5.34
N ALA A 92 0.20 -7.62 -5.41
CA ALA A 92 1.40 -7.08 -4.77
C ALA A 92 1.15 -6.59 -3.33
N ALA A 93 -0.01 -5.98 -3.07
CA ALA A 93 -0.35 -5.45 -1.75
C ALA A 93 -0.37 -6.51 -0.63
N PRO A 94 -0.91 -7.75 -0.82
CA PRO A 94 -0.81 -8.79 0.20
C PRO A 94 0.63 -9.21 0.52
N VAL A 95 1.51 -9.25 -0.50
CA VAL A 95 2.93 -9.58 -0.31
C VAL A 95 3.62 -8.48 0.50
N PHE A 96 3.38 -7.22 0.17
CA PHE A 96 3.84 -6.09 0.97
C PHE A 96 3.41 -6.24 2.43
N ARG A 97 2.12 -6.50 2.69
CA ARG A 97 1.59 -6.66 4.05
C ARG A 97 2.36 -7.70 4.85
N GLU A 98 2.58 -8.88 4.28
CA GLU A 98 3.29 -9.96 4.98
C GLU A 98 4.75 -9.63 5.28
N ILE A 99 5.47 -9.02 4.33
CA ILE A 99 6.84 -8.59 4.53
C ILE A 99 6.90 -7.49 5.59
N ALA A 100 6.08 -6.44 5.47
CA ALA A 100 6.07 -5.32 6.39
C ALA A 100 5.73 -5.76 7.82
N ARG A 101 4.68 -6.59 8.00
CA ARG A 101 4.28 -7.13 9.30
C ARG A 101 5.41 -7.90 9.99
N LYS A 102 6.09 -8.78 9.24
CA LYS A 102 7.23 -9.54 9.78
C LYS A 102 8.40 -8.62 10.13
N THR A 103 8.67 -7.62 9.30
CA THR A 103 9.74 -6.64 9.55
C THR A 103 9.46 -5.84 10.81
N MET A 104 8.23 -5.37 11.03
CA MET A 104 7.84 -4.67 12.26
C MET A 104 8.11 -5.52 13.51
N LEU A 105 7.75 -6.80 13.47
CA LEU A 105 8.01 -7.73 14.58
C LEU A 105 9.52 -7.91 14.85
N ILE A 106 10.33 -8.09 13.81
CA ILE A 106 11.78 -8.25 13.93
C ILE A 106 12.43 -6.99 14.50
N GLN A 107 11.98 -5.81 14.05
CA GLN A 107 12.48 -4.52 14.52
C GLN A 107 11.91 -4.10 15.88
N LYS A 108 11.04 -4.91 16.48
CA LYS A 108 10.35 -4.60 17.75
C LYS A 108 9.63 -3.25 17.74
N VAL A 109 9.07 -2.89 16.59
CA VAL A 109 8.17 -1.75 16.46
C VAL A 109 6.80 -2.18 16.95
N PHE A 110 6.30 -1.57 18.04
CA PHE A 110 5.01 -1.92 18.59
C PHE A 110 3.86 -1.23 17.83
N PRO A 111 2.68 -1.89 17.74
CA PRO A 111 1.50 -1.28 17.15
C PRO A 111 1.09 0.00 17.86
N GLU A 112 0.61 0.98 17.11
CA GLU A 112 -0.05 2.15 17.69
C GLU A 112 -1.36 1.70 18.36
N PRO A 113 -1.71 2.22 19.57
CA PRO A 113 -3.00 1.95 20.16
C PRO A 113 -4.11 2.36 19.19
N SER A 114 -5.07 1.46 18.92
CA SER A 114 -6.23 1.77 18.09
C SER A 114 -6.97 2.97 18.66
N GLN A 115 -7.13 4.02 17.87
CA GLN A 115 -7.91 5.20 18.31
C GLN A 115 -9.38 4.77 18.52
N PRO A 116 -10.05 5.24 19.58
CA PRO A 116 -11.41 4.82 19.93
C PRO A 116 -12.47 5.08 18.85
N ASN A 117 -12.19 5.91 17.85
CA ASN A 117 -13.14 6.31 16.82
C ASN A 117 -13.46 5.23 15.77
N ASP A 118 -12.68 4.14 15.70
CA ASP A 118 -12.96 3.09 14.69
C ASP A 118 -14.08 2.13 15.12
N GLN A 119 -14.47 2.12 16.40
CA GLN A 119 -15.53 1.26 16.90
C GLN A 119 -16.92 1.89 16.90
N GLU A 120 -17.01 3.21 16.88
CA GLU A 120 -18.29 3.91 16.92
C GLU A 120 -19.01 3.93 15.55
N SER A 121 -18.25 3.97 14.45
CA SER A 121 -18.82 3.90 13.09
C SER A 121 -19.44 2.53 12.75
N ILE A 122 -19.07 1.47 13.48
CA ILE A 122 -19.63 0.11 13.27
C ILE A 122 -20.94 -0.08 14.04
N ARG A 123 -21.16 0.67 15.13
CA ARG A 123 -22.38 0.57 15.94
C ARG A 123 -23.57 1.31 15.33
N ILE A 124 -23.35 2.40 14.62
CA ILE A 124 -24.42 3.22 14.03
C ILE A 124 -25.06 2.53 12.80
N SER A 125 -24.33 1.68 12.06
CA SER A 125 -24.84 0.98 10.88
C SER A 125 -25.60 -0.31 11.18
N ARG A 126 -25.85 -0.66 12.45
CA ARG A 126 -26.59 -1.87 12.85
C ARG A 126 -27.98 -1.59 13.41
N ASN A 127 -28.39 -0.32 13.48
CA ASN A 127 -29.70 0.09 14.04
C ASN A 127 -30.62 0.78 13.03
N ASP A 128 -30.37 0.61 11.71
CA ASP A 128 -31.33 1.00 10.66
C ASP A 128 -31.80 -0.23 9.90
#